data_3d828efbc6e9dafeee2c884b4e88af3d
#
_entry.id   3d828efbc6e9dafeee2c884b4e88af3d
#
_cell.length_a   1.000
_cell.length_b   1.000
_cell.length_c   1.000
_cell.angle_alpha   90.00
_cell.angle_beta   90.00
_cell.angle_gamma   90.00
#
_symmetry.space_group_name_H-M   'P 1'
#
loop_
_entity.id
_entity.type
_entity.pdbx_description
1 polymer ?
#
loop_
_entity_poly.entity_id
_entity_poly.type
_entity_poly.pdbx_seq_one_letter_code
_entity_poly.pdbx_strand_id
1 'polypeptide(L)'
;MIDARSPQAPRLPGPVRAVASRLPGRPVSAAFARGLDLTLRRKFPAEVLERLEGHAFVVGVEDAGLELAFRVVGGHFRLVPRGMEPSLRFRAVAWDYAALAAREADPDTLFFNRRLVVEGDTELALWVKNTLDTIDIPRTRGVLKRALKALGPRAR
;
A
#
# COMPACT_ATOMS: atom_id res chain seq x y z
N MET A 1 20.53 27.87 -4.46
CA MET A 1 20.26 26.80 -3.49
C MET A 1 18.77 26.82 -3.18
N ILE A 2 18.00 26.12 -3.98
CA ILE A 2 16.53 26.06 -3.84
C ILE A 2 16.28 24.94 -2.86
N ASP A 3 15.92 25.29 -1.64
CA ASP A 3 15.47 24.38 -0.61
C ASP A 3 14.05 23.90 -1.00
N ALA A 4 14.02 22.96 -1.94
CA ALA A 4 12.79 22.30 -2.33
C ALA A 4 12.41 21.31 -1.22
N ARG A 5 11.89 21.84 -0.10
CA ARG A 5 11.14 21.04 0.86
C ARG A 5 9.90 20.55 0.14
N SER A 6 10.00 19.37 -0.46
CA SER A 6 8.80 18.64 -0.88
C SER A 6 7.83 18.66 0.31
N PRO A 7 6.57 19.02 0.12
CA PRO A 7 5.62 19.03 1.21
C PRO A 7 5.59 17.62 1.82
N GLN A 8 6.12 17.50 3.02
CA GLN A 8 6.17 16.21 3.71
C GLN A 8 4.73 15.81 4.04
N ALA A 9 4.38 14.59 3.68
CA ALA A 9 3.08 14.03 4.06
C ALA A 9 2.92 14.02 5.59
N PRO A 10 1.71 14.25 6.10
CA PRO A 10 1.42 14.06 7.51
C PRO A 10 1.83 12.66 7.96
N ARG A 11 2.49 12.56 9.09
CA ARG A 11 2.90 11.28 9.67
C ARG A 11 1.94 10.86 10.79
N LEU A 12 1.87 9.56 11.03
CA LEU A 12 1.10 9.03 12.13
C LEU A 12 1.59 9.57 13.48
N PRO A 13 0.68 9.82 14.44
CA PRO A 13 1.04 10.23 15.79
C PRO A 13 1.93 9.20 16.49
N GLY A 14 2.80 9.65 17.39
CA GLY A 14 3.72 8.80 18.13
C GLY A 14 3.06 7.60 18.83
N PRO A 15 1.95 7.76 19.56
CA PRO A 15 1.26 6.63 20.18
C PRO A 15 0.77 5.57 19.20
N VAL A 16 0.23 6.00 18.05
CA VAL A 16 -0.22 5.08 16.98
C VAL A 16 0.96 4.33 16.37
N ARG A 17 2.06 5.03 16.10
CA ARG A 17 3.30 4.43 15.62
C ARG A 17 3.86 3.40 16.60
N ALA A 18 3.87 3.71 17.89
CA ALA A 18 4.36 2.81 18.92
C ALA A 18 3.55 1.50 18.99
N VAL A 19 2.23 1.60 18.88
CA VAL A 19 1.35 0.41 18.83
C VAL A 19 1.55 -0.37 17.54
N ALA A 20 1.52 0.31 16.39
CA ALA A 20 1.65 -0.32 15.08
C ALA A 20 2.98 -1.06 14.93
N SER A 21 4.09 -0.48 15.38
CA SER A 21 5.42 -1.09 15.29
C SER A 21 5.61 -2.34 16.16
N ARG A 22 4.74 -2.54 17.17
CA ARG A 22 4.75 -3.72 18.04
C ARG A 22 3.86 -4.85 17.53
N LEU A 23 3.03 -4.61 16.51
CA LEU A 23 2.18 -5.64 15.95
C LEU A 23 3.01 -6.71 15.25
N PRO A 24 2.72 -8.00 15.46
CA PRO A 24 3.42 -9.07 14.77
C PRO A 24 3.09 -9.03 13.27
N GLY A 25 4.14 -9.02 12.42
CA GLY A 25 4.00 -8.79 10.98
C GLY A 25 3.18 -9.85 10.24
N ARG A 26 3.33 -11.13 10.62
CA ARG A 26 2.61 -12.21 9.92
C ARG A 26 1.10 -12.22 10.13
N PRO A 27 0.57 -12.12 11.36
CA PRO A 27 -0.88 -11.98 11.57
C PRO A 27 -1.47 -10.75 10.92
N VAL A 28 -0.76 -9.62 10.94
CA VAL A 28 -1.21 -8.38 10.30
C VAL A 28 -1.22 -8.53 8.78
N SER A 29 -0.17 -9.14 8.21
CA SER A 29 -0.14 -9.46 6.77
C SER A 29 -1.24 -10.43 6.36
N ALA A 30 -1.53 -11.44 7.18
CA ALA A 30 -2.63 -12.38 6.94
C ALA A 30 -3.99 -11.67 6.95
N ALA A 31 -4.22 -10.78 7.90
CA ALA A 31 -5.44 -9.96 7.97
C ALA A 31 -5.55 -9.01 6.76
N PHE A 32 -4.44 -8.41 6.35
CA PHE A 32 -4.38 -7.55 5.16
C PHE A 32 -4.68 -8.32 3.88
N ALA A 33 -4.04 -9.47 3.68
CA ALA A 33 -4.32 -10.34 2.52
C ALA A 33 -5.79 -10.80 2.49
N ARG A 34 -6.35 -11.14 3.64
CA ARG A 34 -7.77 -11.49 3.76
C ARG A 34 -8.68 -10.31 3.40
N GLY A 35 -8.34 -9.11 3.87
CA GLY A 35 -9.06 -7.88 3.51
C GLY A 35 -9.04 -7.61 2.01
N LEU A 36 -7.89 -7.75 1.37
CA LEU A 36 -7.76 -7.64 -0.09
C LEU A 36 -8.61 -8.69 -0.81
N ASP A 37 -8.58 -9.92 -0.34
CA ASP A 37 -9.36 -11.02 -0.93
C ASP A 37 -10.87 -10.76 -0.86
N LEU A 38 -11.36 -10.27 0.26
CA LEU A 38 -12.78 -9.99 0.46
C LEU A 38 -13.26 -8.74 -0.30
N THR A 39 -12.39 -7.74 -0.49
CA THR A 39 -12.79 -6.44 -1.05
C THR A 39 -12.42 -6.27 -2.51
N LEU A 40 -11.24 -6.67 -2.91
CA LEU A 40 -10.69 -6.39 -4.23
C LEU A 40 -10.74 -7.55 -5.21
N ARG A 41 -10.72 -8.79 -4.74
CA ARG A 41 -10.66 -9.97 -5.62
C ARG A 41 -11.71 -9.96 -6.72
N ARG A 42 -12.96 -9.60 -6.37
CA ARG A 42 -14.07 -9.54 -7.34
C ARG A 42 -13.96 -8.38 -8.33
N LYS A 43 -13.14 -7.39 -8.03
CA LYS A 43 -12.91 -6.22 -8.88
C LYS A 43 -11.84 -6.46 -9.94
N PHE A 44 -10.97 -7.44 -9.69
CA PHE A 44 -9.92 -7.79 -10.63
C PHE A 44 -10.43 -8.79 -11.66
N PRO A 45 -10.24 -8.52 -12.97
CA PRO A 45 -10.48 -9.52 -14.01
C PRO A 45 -9.63 -10.77 -13.78
N ALA A 46 -10.14 -11.94 -14.20
CA ALA A 46 -9.43 -13.20 -14.04
C ALA A 46 -8.03 -13.19 -14.68
N GLU A 47 -7.89 -12.56 -15.84
CA GLU A 47 -6.63 -12.40 -16.55
C GLU A 47 -5.58 -11.62 -15.73
N VAL A 48 -6.02 -10.62 -14.97
CA VAL A 48 -5.15 -9.84 -14.07
C VAL A 48 -4.67 -10.72 -12.92
N LEU A 49 -5.56 -11.47 -12.29
CA LEU A 49 -5.20 -12.39 -11.21
C LEU A 49 -4.26 -13.50 -11.69
N GLU A 50 -4.46 -14.03 -12.90
CA GLU A 50 -3.57 -15.02 -13.52
C GLU A 50 -2.15 -14.45 -13.73
N ARG A 51 -2.03 -13.21 -14.16
CA ARG A 51 -0.72 -12.58 -14.33
C ARG A 51 -0.03 -12.27 -13.03
N LEU A 52 -0.79 -12.02 -11.96
CA LEU A 52 -0.24 -11.84 -10.60
C LEU A 52 0.11 -13.16 -9.90
N GLU A 53 -0.32 -14.28 -10.46
CA GLU A 53 -0.13 -15.61 -9.88
C GLU A 53 1.34 -15.89 -9.57
N GLY A 54 1.62 -16.34 -8.36
CA GLY A 54 2.96 -16.66 -7.90
C GLY A 54 3.84 -15.48 -7.52
N HIS A 55 3.42 -14.24 -7.79
CA HIS A 55 4.15 -13.04 -7.38
C HIS A 55 3.83 -12.67 -5.94
N ALA A 56 4.86 -12.31 -5.18
CA ALA A 56 4.73 -11.76 -3.84
C ALA A 56 4.97 -10.25 -3.84
N PHE A 57 4.22 -9.56 -3.02
CA PHE A 57 4.24 -8.10 -2.89
C PHE A 57 4.41 -7.72 -1.44
N VAL A 58 5.18 -6.67 -1.18
CA VAL A 58 5.33 -6.08 0.14
C VAL A 58 4.92 -4.61 0.09
N VAL A 59 4.03 -4.22 0.99
CA VAL A 59 3.61 -2.85 1.20
C VAL A 59 4.18 -2.39 2.54
N GLY A 60 5.21 -1.57 2.49
CA GLY A 60 5.84 -0.98 3.67
C GLY A 60 5.19 0.33 4.03
N VAL A 61 4.68 0.44 5.25
CA VAL A 61 4.14 1.67 5.82
C VAL A 61 5.22 2.25 6.75
N GLU A 62 5.99 3.20 6.26
CA GLU A 62 7.22 3.66 6.90
C GLU A 62 6.98 4.28 8.28
N ASP A 63 5.97 5.12 8.41
CA ASP A 63 5.67 5.80 9.67
C ASP A 63 4.96 4.92 10.70
N ALA A 64 4.47 3.74 10.30
CA ALA A 64 3.93 2.73 11.19
C ALA A 64 4.95 1.63 11.54
N GLY A 65 6.07 1.55 10.80
CA GLY A 65 7.02 0.46 10.95
C GLY A 65 6.46 -0.91 10.58
N LEU A 66 5.46 -0.94 9.69
CA LEU A 66 4.78 -2.16 9.25
C LEU A 66 5.21 -2.55 7.84
N GLU A 67 5.39 -3.84 7.63
CA GLU A 67 5.48 -4.45 6.30
C GLU A 67 4.33 -5.45 6.13
N LEU A 68 3.50 -5.23 5.12
CA LEU A 68 2.34 -6.04 4.80
C LEU A 68 2.67 -6.87 3.56
N ALA A 69 2.87 -8.15 3.72
CA ALA A 69 3.25 -9.07 2.64
C ALA A 69 2.07 -9.92 2.20
N PHE A 70 1.87 -10.03 0.90
CA PHE A 70 0.85 -10.90 0.31
C PHE A 70 1.31 -11.44 -1.04
N ARG A 71 0.65 -12.49 -1.50
CA ARG A 71 0.82 -13.08 -2.84
C ARG A 71 -0.53 -13.47 -3.42
N VAL A 72 -0.56 -13.73 -4.71
CA VAL A 72 -1.74 -14.26 -5.39
C VAL A 72 -1.52 -15.74 -5.70
N VAL A 73 -2.44 -16.58 -5.23
CA VAL A 73 -2.44 -18.03 -5.46
C VAL A 73 -3.86 -18.51 -5.75
N GLY A 74 -4.04 -19.16 -6.90
CA GLY A 74 -5.36 -19.65 -7.31
C GLY A 74 -6.40 -18.53 -7.43
N GLY A 75 -5.99 -17.33 -7.82
CA GLY A 75 -6.85 -16.15 -7.89
C GLY A 75 -7.22 -15.53 -6.54
N HIS A 76 -6.56 -15.94 -5.46
CA HIS A 76 -6.78 -15.43 -4.11
C HIS A 76 -5.57 -14.71 -3.57
N PHE A 77 -5.82 -13.64 -2.79
CA PHE A 77 -4.76 -12.99 -2.00
C PHE A 77 -4.48 -13.79 -0.74
N ARG A 78 -3.24 -14.17 -0.55
CA ARG A 78 -2.79 -15.05 0.53
C ARG A 78 -1.54 -14.52 1.22
N LEU A 79 -1.30 -15.00 2.42
CA LEU A 79 -0.06 -14.74 3.16
C LEU A 79 1.14 -15.33 2.40
N VAL A 80 2.25 -14.61 2.40
CA VAL A 80 3.51 -15.05 1.78
C VAL A 80 4.19 -16.10 2.68
N PRO A 81 4.68 -17.22 2.13
CA PRO A 81 5.51 -18.16 2.88
C PRO A 81 6.81 -17.51 3.35
N ARG A 82 7.34 -17.99 4.45
CA ARG A 82 8.66 -17.55 4.93
C ARG A 82 9.74 -17.86 3.91
N GLY A 83 10.66 -16.92 3.71
CA GLY A 83 11.79 -17.08 2.80
C GLY A 83 11.48 -16.82 1.32
N MET A 84 10.23 -16.48 0.97
CA MET A 84 9.89 -16.08 -0.40
C MET A 84 10.27 -14.63 -0.64
N GLU A 85 11.11 -14.38 -1.65
CA GLU A 85 11.46 -13.03 -2.06
C GLU A 85 10.29 -12.32 -2.75
N PRO A 86 10.00 -11.06 -2.41
CA PRO A 86 8.97 -10.30 -3.09
C PRO A 86 9.38 -9.92 -4.50
N SER A 87 8.43 -9.99 -5.43
CA SER A 87 8.61 -9.46 -6.78
C SER A 87 8.62 -7.94 -6.80
N LEU A 88 7.79 -7.33 -5.97
CA LEU A 88 7.71 -5.88 -5.79
C LEU A 88 7.62 -5.53 -4.30
N ARG A 89 8.29 -4.42 -3.95
CA ARG A 89 8.22 -3.80 -2.64
C ARG A 89 7.87 -2.33 -2.81
N PHE A 90 6.82 -1.91 -2.14
CA PHE A 90 6.39 -0.52 -2.08
C PHE A 90 6.69 0.05 -0.69
N ARG A 91 7.13 1.30 -0.62
CA ARG A 91 7.33 2.02 0.64
C ARG A 91 6.77 3.43 0.54
N ALA A 92 5.94 3.79 1.47
CA ALA A 92 5.38 5.13 1.65
C ALA A 92 4.86 5.29 3.08
N VAL A 93 4.48 6.51 3.44
CA VAL A 93 3.78 6.75 4.70
C VAL A 93 2.28 6.45 4.55
N ALA A 94 1.60 6.19 5.67
CA ALA A 94 0.18 5.83 5.68
C ALA A 94 -0.70 6.87 4.96
N TRP A 95 -0.42 8.15 5.15
CA TRP A 95 -1.15 9.24 4.50
C TRP A 95 -1.09 9.18 2.97
N ASP A 96 0.08 8.84 2.41
CA ASP A 96 0.26 8.74 0.95
C ASP A 96 -0.49 7.55 0.37
N TYR A 97 -0.52 6.41 1.07
CA TYR A 97 -1.38 5.28 0.66
C TYR A 97 -2.86 5.63 0.71
N ALA A 98 -3.29 6.37 1.74
CA ALA A 98 -4.66 6.85 1.83
C ALA A 98 -5.03 7.80 0.68
N ALA A 99 -4.12 8.70 0.32
CA ALA A 99 -4.32 9.62 -0.80
C ALA A 99 -4.39 8.89 -2.14
N LEU A 100 -3.56 7.86 -2.34
CA LEU A 100 -3.63 6.98 -3.52
C LEU A 100 -4.96 6.21 -3.59
N ALA A 101 -5.39 5.63 -2.48
CA ALA A 101 -6.65 4.89 -2.41
C ALA A 101 -7.87 5.79 -2.64
N ALA A 102 -7.81 7.04 -2.19
CA ALA A 102 -8.84 8.05 -2.43
C ALA A 102 -8.76 8.70 -3.82
N ARG A 103 -7.73 8.33 -4.62
CA ARG A 103 -7.41 8.94 -5.92
C ARG A 103 -7.20 10.48 -5.85
N GLU A 104 -6.72 10.96 -4.71
CA GLU A 104 -6.35 12.36 -4.49
C GLU A 104 -4.88 12.64 -4.81
N ALA A 105 -4.06 11.60 -4.90
CA ALA A 105 -2.67 11.67 -5.30
C ALA A 105 -2.42 10.76 -6.50
N ASP A 106 -1.55 11.22 -7.39
CA ASP A 106 -1.09 10.47 -8.53
C ASP A 106 0.16 9.66 -8.16
N PRO A 107 0.21 8.34 -8.46
CA PRO A 107 1.36 7.50 -8.16
C PRO A 107 2.67 8.02 -8.75
N ASP A 108 2.65 8.54 -9.97
CA ASP A 108 3.84 9.06 -10.63
C ASP A 108 4.39 10.29 -9.91
N THR A 109 3.51 11.19 -9.49
CA THR A 109 3.88 12.38 -8.71
C THR A 109 4.55 11.98 -7.40
N LEU A 110 4.00 11.02 -6.68
CA LEU A 110 4.59 10.52 -5.42
C LEU A 110 5.93 9.82 -5.67
N PHE A 111 6.05 9.08 -6.75
CA PHE A 111 7.30 8.41 -7.14
C PHE A 111 8.40 9.43 -7.46
N PHE A 112 8.12 10.43 -8.30
CA PHE A 112 9.10 11.46 -8.65
C PHE A 112 9.50 12.33 -7.45
N ASN A 113 8.61 12.55 -6.51
CA ASN A 113 8.87 13.27 -5.26
C ASN A 113 9.50 12.38 -4.17
N ARG A 114 9.85 11.15 -4.49
CA ARG A 114 10.43 10.16 -3.57
C ARG A 114 9.56 9.87 -2.32
N ARG A 115 8.28 10.12 -2.43
CA ARG A 115 7.28 9.81 -1.39
C ARG A 115 6.77 8.38 -1.52
N LEU A 116 6.75 7.83 -2.72
CA LEU A 116 6.49 6.42 -3.01
C LEU A 116 7.77 5.82 -3.58
N VAL A 117 8.31 4.82 -2.91
CA VAL A 117 9.47 4.06 -3.38
C VAL A 117 8.98 2.70 -3.87
N VAL A 118 9.41 2.31 -5.05
CA VAL A 118 9.09 1.01 -5.67
C VAL A 118 10.40 0.31 -6.00
N GLU A 119 10.56 -0.88 -5.47
CA GLU A 119 11.75 -1.73 -5.69
C GLU A 119 11.31 -3.09 -6.23
N GLY A 120 12.12 -3.66 -7.12
CA GLY A 120 11.90 -4.99 -7.69
C GLY A 120 11.75 -4.97 -9.21
N ASP A 121 10.86 -5.81 -9.73
CA ASP A 121 10.59 -5.94 -11.16
C ASP A 121 9.90 -4.71 -11.73
N THR A 122 10.63 -3.91 -12.50
CA THR A 122 10.13 -2.65 -13.07
C THR A 122 9.04 -2.85 -14.13
N GLU A 123 9.11 -3.93 -14.90
CA GLU A 123 8.07 -4.24 -15.90
C GLU A 123 6.76 -4.61 -15.20
N LEU A 124 6.86 -5.45 -14.16
CA LEU A 124 5.71 -5.80 -13.34
C LEU A 124 5.13 -4.57 -12.64
N ALA A 125 5.96 -3.68 -12.11
CA ALA A 125 5.52 -2.44 -11.46
C ALA A 125 4.73 -1.55 -12.43
N LEU A 126 5.24 -1.34 -13.63
CA LEU A 126 4.57 -0.55 -14.66
C LEU A 126 3.24 -1.19 -15.09
N TRP A 127 3.24 -2.50 -15.28
CA TRP A 127 2.04 -3.24 -15.63
C TRP A 127 0.98 -3.16 -14.51
N VAL A 128 1.37 -3.35 -13.26
CA VAL A 128 0.46 -3.23 -12.08
C VAL A 128 -0.15 -1.83 -12.04
N LYS A 129 0.68 -0.79 -12.17
CA LYS A 129 0.20 0.59 -12.18
C LYS A 129 -0.84 0.82 -13.27
N ASN A 130 -0.52 0.46 -14.52
CA ASN A 130 -1.43 0.65 -15.65
C ASN A 130 -2.73 -0.15 -15.47
N THR A 131 -2.65 -1.34 -14.91
CA THR A 131 -3.81 -2.17 -14.62
C THR A 131 -4.70 -1.54 -13.55
N LEU A 132 -4.12 -1.03 -12.47
CA LEU A 132 -4.87 -0.36 -11.41
C LEU A 132 -5.58 0.90 -11.91
N ASP A 133 -5.01 1.61 -12.88
CA ASP A 133 -5.65 2.77 -13.50
C ASP A 133 -6.90 2.41 -14.32
N THR A 134 -6.97 1.18 -14.83
CA THR A 134 -8.11 0.70 -15.63
C THR A 134 -9.21 0.02 -14.81
N ILE A 135 -8.88 -0.46 -13.61
CA ILE A 135 -9.85 -1.14 -12.74
C ILE A 135 -10.66 -0.13 -11.96
N ASP A 136 -11.98 -0.31 -11.96
CA ASP A 136 -12.88 0.48 -11.13
C ASP A 136 -12.83 0.01 -9.67
N ILE A 137 -11.78 0.45 -8.98
CA ILE A 137 -11.65 0.24 -7.55
C ILE A 137 -12.56 1.25 -6.84
N PRO A 138 -13.44 0.79 -5.92
CA PRO A 138 -14.27 1.70 -5.17
C PRO A 138 -13.39 2.74 -4.48
N ARG A 139 -13.64 4.01 -4.79
CA ARG A 139 -13.00 5.10 -4.09
C ARG A 139 -13.38 4.99 -2.62
N THR A 140 -12.39 4.93 -1.76
CA THR A 140 -12.63 4.93 -0.30
C THR A 140 -13.16 6.28 0.19
N ARG A 141 -13.45 7.20 -0.71
CA ARG A 141 -14.04 8.55 -0.50
C ARG A 141 -13.49 9.25 0.73
N GLY A 142 -12.21 9.10 0.97
CA GLY A 142 -11.55 9.75 2.10
C GLY A 142 -11.85 9.12 3.46
N VAL A 143 -12.52 7.96 3.54
CA VAL A 143 -12.75 7.26 4.81
C VAL A 143 -11.42 6.97 5.51
N LEU A 144 -10.45 6.44 4.78
CA LEU A 144 -9.12 6.17 5.31
C LEU A 144 -8.41 7.47 5.73
N LYS A 145 -8.52 8.53 4.92
CA LYS A 145 -7.99 9.85 5.25
C LYS A 145 -8.65 10.45 6.49
N ARG A 146 -9.98 10.32 6.62
CA ARG A 146 -10.72 10.77 7.81
C ARG A 146 -10.27 10.01 9.05
N ALA A 147 -10.08 8.69 8.94
CA ALA A 147 -9.56 7.87 10.03
C ALA A 147 -8.14 8.33 10.43
N LEU A 148 -7.26 8.57 9.46
CA LEU A 148 -5.91 9.08 9.73
C LEU A 148 -5.93 10.48 10.34
N LYS A 149 -6.81 11.37 9.88
CA LYS A 149 -6.99 12.71 10.50
C LYS A 149 -7.51 12.64 11.93
N ALA A 150 -8.43 11.71 12.21
CA ALA A 150 -8.95 11.52 13.56
C ALA A 150 -7.89 11.01 14.53
N LEU A 151 -6.89 10.28 14.03
CA LEU A 151 -5.75 9.80 14.80
C LEU A 151 -4.62 10.81 14.91
N GLY A 152 -4.67 11.90 14.11
CA GLY A 152 -3.67 12.97 14.12
C GLY A 152 -3.82 13.89 15.33
N PRO A 153 -2.76 14.62 15.70
CA PRO A 153 -2.88 15.65 16.72
C PRO A 153 -3.93 16.67 16.26
N ARG A 154 -4.92 16.91 17.11
CA ARG A 154 -5.86 18.00 16.88
C ARG A 154 -5.04 19.28 16.79
N ALA A 155 -4.97 19.89 15.62
CA ALA A 155 -4.46 21.24 15.50
C ALA A 155 -5.30 22.13 16.42
N ARG A 156 -4.64 22.68 17.43
CA ARG A 156 -5.25 23.70 18.27
C ARG A 156 -5.33 25.00 17.50
#